data_524263bbf82cbe148a395ff02a2eeb65
#
_entry.id   524263bbf82cbe148a395ff02a2eeb65
#
_cell.length_a   1.000
_cell.length_b   1.000
_cell.length_c   1.000
_cell.angle_alpha   90.00
_cell.angle_beta   90.00
_cell.angle_gamma   90.00
#
_symmetry.space_group_name_H-M   'P 1'
#
loop_
_entity.id
_entity.type
_entity.pdbx_description
1 polymer ?
#
loop_
_entity_poly.entity_id
_entity_poly.type
_entity_poly.pdbx_seq_one_letter_code
_entity_poly.pdbx_strand_id
1 'polypeptide(L)'
;MDLINHSDIFNSILSLIPIGVFWKDKDRRFLGANQMFLDYYGFNSVDDILGKTDEDMGWHIDPEPYRSVELKVINNGEIVKDVPGQCIVKGRVRNIRASKCPLKVDGEIVGLVGYFIDVTEELAEKDRLAFLSQTDELTGIFNRRAYSEIAHKFEKKYQKDKTDFVLYMIDLDNFKDVNDNYGHEYGNLVLQSICKSLTLVAADNCVLFRYGGDEFVILHQIQSEDDVENILKRIQKAIDAPRNIGGINYTVKASIGYALYSETTYLTALIERADQRMYDMKKEHKASR
;
A
#
# COMPACT_ATOMS: atom_id res chain seq x y z
N MET A 1 37.33 -37.40 -24.89
CA MET A 1 36.88 -36.40 -23.94
C MET A 1 35.70 -35.63 -24.52
N ASP A 2 34.65 -36.36 -25.00
CA ASP A 2 33.46 -35.78 -25.67
C ASP A 2 32.20 -36.51 -25.19
N LEU A 3 32.02 -36.54 -23.84
CA LEU A 3 30.85 -37.17 -23.21
C LEU A 3 29.79 -36.18 -22.75
N ILE A 4 30.02 -34.88 -22.91
CA ILE A 4 29.06 -33.86 -22.48
C ILE A 4 28.53 -33.15 -23.73
N ASN A 5 27.29 -33.44 -24.08
CA ASN A 5 26.60 -32.77 -25.17
C ASN A 5 26.08 -31.39 -24.67
N HIS A 6 26.17 -30.35 -25.51
CA HIS A 6 25.62 -29.03 -25.22
C HIS A 6 24.13 -29.06 -24.83
N SER A 7 23.38 -30.01 -25.41
CA SER A 7 21.97 -30.22 -25.08
C SER A 7 21.77 -30.68 -23.64
N ASP A 8 22.65 -31.55 -23.11
CA ASP A 8 22.56 -32.06 -21.73
C ASP A 8 22.91 -30.98 -20.73
N ILE A 9 23.89 -30.12 -21.04
CA ILE A 9 24.23 -28.95 -20.22
C ILE A 9 23.05 -27.99 -20.21
N PHE A 10 22.46 -27.68 -21.37
CA PHE A 10 21.32 -26.77 -21.47
C PHE A 10 20.12 -27.27 -20.67
N ASN A 11 19.74 -28.53 -20.79
CA ASN A 11 18.65 -29.14 -20.04
C ASN A 11 18.93 -29.13 -18.52
N SER A 12 20.18 -29.40 -18.13
CA SER A 12 20.57 -29.35 -16.72
C SER A 12 20.47 -27.94 -16.15
N ILE A 13 20.89 -26.92 -16.89
CA ILE A 13 20.74 -25.50 -16.50
C ILE A 13 19.27 -25.16 -16.37
N LEU A 14 18.44 -25.47 -17.36
CA LEU A 14 16.99 -25.19 -17.31
C LEU A 14 16.27 -25.88 -16.17
N SER A 15 16.73 -27.05 -15.73
CA SER A 15 16.16 -27.77 -14.60
C SER A 15 16.53 -27.16 -13.23
N LEU A 16 17.68 -26.49 -13.13
CA LEU A 16 18.17 -25.87 -11.89
C LEU A 16 17.63 -24.45 -11.66
N ILE A 17 17.21 -23.76 -12.73
CA ILE A 17 16.76 -22.37 -12.64
C ILE A 17 15.35 -22.33 -12.03
N PRO A 18 15.15 -21.68 -10.86
CA PRO A 18 13.85 -21.64 -10.16
C PRO A 18 12.91 -20.57 -10.75
N ILE A 19 12.89 -20.41 -12.06
CA ILE A 19 12.03 -19.48 -12.80
C ILE A 19 11.42 -20.18 -14.00
N GLY A 20 10.23 -19.75 -14.42
CA GLY A 20 9.58 -20.25 -15.62
C GLY A 20 10.24 -19.69 -16.87
N VAL A 21 10.92 -20.53 -17.64
CA VAL A 21 11.56 -20.17 -18.93
C VAL A 21 10.77 -20.78 -20.07
N PHE A 22 10.57 -20.01 -21.13
CA PHE A 22 9.85 -20.43 -22.34
C PHE A 22 10.47 -19.82 -23.60
N TRP A 23 10.18 -20.43 -24.74
CA TRP A 23 10.58 -19.90 -26.05
C TRP A 23 9.47 -20.12 -27.07
N LYS A 24 9.35 -19.15 -27.99
CA LYS A 24 8.30 -19.08 -29.01
C LYS A 24 8.90 -18.77 -30.38
N ASP A 25 8.16 -19.14 -31.41
CA ASP A 25 8.46 -18.76 -32.80
C ASP A 25 8.04 -17.31 -33.15
N LYS A 26 8.19 -16.93 -34.44
CA LYS A 26 7.80 -15.62 -34.95
C LYS A 26 6.29 -15.35 -34.85
N ASP A 27 5.49 -16.40 -34.87
CA ASP A 27 4.02 -16.33 -34.74
C ASP A 27 3.56 -16.38 -33.28
N ARG A 28 4.51 -16.24 -32.34
CA ARG A 28 4.27 -16.25 -30.89
C ARG A 28 3.75 -17.60 -30.35
N ARG A 29 3.99 -18.70 -31.13
CA ARG A 29 3.60 -20.05 -30.71
C ARG A 29 4.70 -20.64 -29.85
N PHE A 30 4.32 -21.29 -28.76
CA PHE A 30 5.26 -21.98 -27.89
C PHE A 30 6.00 -23.08 -28.65
N LEU A 31 7.33 -23.02 -28.64
CA LEU A 31 8.24 -24.06 -29.10
C LEU A 31 8.76 -24.91 -27.94
N GLY A 32 8.60 -24.43 -26.72
CA GLY A 32 8.95 -25.14 -25.51
C GLY A 32 9.00 -24.27 -24.24
N ALA A 33 9.18 -24.95 -23.12
CA ALA A 33 9.36 -24.35 -21.81
C ALA A 33 10.15 -25.30 -20.90
N ASN A 34 10.71 -24.79 -19.80
CA ASN A 34 11.31 -25.64 -18.78
C ASN A 34 10.24 -26.25 -17.84
N GLN A 35 10.65 -27.24 -17.04
CA GLN A 35 9.74 -27.92 -16.11
C GLN A 35 9.10 -26.95 -15.11
N MET A 36 9.84 -25.95 -14.61
CA MET A 36 9.30 -24.93 -13.69
C MET A 36 8.13 -24.15 -14.30
N PHE A 37 8.18 -23.82 -15.59
CA PHE A 37 7.06 -23.20 -16.30
C PHE A 37 5.84 -24.12 -16.32
N LEU A 38 6.03 -25.39 -16.66
CA LEU A 38 4.95 -26.38 -16.75
C LEU A 38 4.28 -26.59 -15.37
N ASP A 39 5.08 -26.80 -14.34
CA ASP A 39 4.62 -27.00 -12.96
C ASP A 39 3.84 -25.80 -12.44
N TYR A 40 4.31 -24.60 -12.77
CA TYR A 40 3.67 -23.34 -12.36
C TYR A 40 2.24 -23.23 -12.88
N TYR A 41 2.04 -23.49 -14.17
CA TYR A 41 0.71 -23.45 -14.78
C TYR A 41 -0.09 -24.75 -14.61
N GLY A 42 0.55 -25.83 -14.16
CA GLY A 42 -0.09 -27.12 -13.90
C GLY A 42 -0.22 -28.01 -15.12
N PHE A 43 0.73 -27.92 -16.07
CA PHE A 43 0.83 -28.79 -17.24
C PHE A 43 1.65 -30.05 -16.92
N ASN A 44 1.26 -31.16 -17.51
CA ASN A 44 1.97 -32.43 -17.34
C ASN A 44 3.12 -32.61 -18.33
N SER A 45 3.01 -32.00 -19.50
CA SER A 45 3.98 -32.12 -20.59
C SER A 45 4.10 -30.81 -21.35
N VAL A 46 5.25 -30.60 -22.00
CA VAL A 46 5.45 -29.51 -22.95
C VAL A 46 4.49 -29.60 -24.14
N ASP A 47 4.01 -30.79 -24.48
CA ASP A 47 3.04 -31.01 -25.56
C ASP A 47 1.72 -30.29 -25.30
N ASP A 48 1.39 -30.05 -24.04
CA ASP A 48 0.17 -29.31 -23.66
C ASP A 48 0.18 -27.85 -24.14
N ILE A 49 1.36 -27.29 -24.44
CA ILE A 49 1.54 -25.90 -24.86
C ILE A 49 2.09 -25.73 -26.28
N LEU A 50 2.73 -26.74 -26.83
CA LEU A 50 3.38 -26.65 -28.17
C LEU A 50 2.40 -26.14 -29.24
N GLY A 51 2.86 -25.18 -30.04
CA GLY A 51 2.11 -24.58 -31.14
C GLY A 51 0.99 -23.65 -30.75
N LYS A 52 0.68 -23.49 -29.45
CA LYS A 52 -0.33 -22.58 -28.92
C LYS A 52 0.28 -21.20 -28.65
N THR A 53 -0.60 -20.17 -28.61
CA THR A 53 -0.26 -18.81 -28.20
C THR A 53 -0.76 -18.55 -26.77
N ASP A 54 -0.41 -17.40 -26.17
CA ASP A 54 -0.93 -17.01 -24.85
C ASP A 54 -2.46 -16.87 -24.86
N GLU A 55 -3.01 -16.42 -25.98
CA GLU A 55 -4.44 -16.27 -26.19
C GLU A 55 -5.16 -17.61 -26.16
N ASP A 56 -4.54 -18.65 -26.73
CA ASP A 56 -5.09 -20.02 -26.72
C ASP A 56 -5.11 -20.63 -25.31
N MET A 57 -4.22 -20.16 -24.44
CA MET A 57 -4.06 -20.70 -23.09
C MET A 57 -4.99 -20.04 -22.06
N GLY A 58 -5.47 -18.82 -22.32
CA GLY A 58 -6.44 -18.12 -21.47
C GLY A 58 -5.92 -17.72 -20.08
N TRP A 59 -4.61 -17.63 -19.88
CA TRP A 59 -4.02 -17.28 -18.59
C TRP A 59 -3.77 -15.78 -18.35
N HIS A 60 -4.19 -14.94 -19.27
CA HIS A 60 -4.20 -13.48 -19.10
C HIS A 60 -5.63 -12.95 -19.13
N ILE A 61 -5.93 -11.99 -18.25
CA ILE A 61 -7.21 -11.26 -18.24
C ILE A 61 -7.32 -10.40 -19.51
N ASP A 62 -6.21 -9.72 -19.85
CA ASP A 62 -6.03 -8.96 -21.08
C ASP A 62 -4.71 -9.41 -21.73
N PRO A 63 -4.74 -10.12 -22.85
CA PRO A 63 -3.52 -10.59 -23.53
C PRO A 63 -2.81 -9.50 -24.34
N GLU A 64 -3.46 -8.38 -24.68
CA GLU A 64 -2.92 -7.39 -25.61
C GLU A 64 -1.60 -6.73 -25.14
N PRO A 65 -1.41 -6.34 -23.88
CA PRO A 65 -0.14 -5.83 -23.40
C PRO A 65 1.02 -6.81 -23.62
N TYR A 66 0.79 -8.09 -23.39
CA TYR A 66 1.81 -9.16 -23.56
C TYR A 66 2.15 -9.38 -25.02
N ARG A 67 1.10 -9.41 -25.88
CA ARG A 67 1.24 -9.48 -27.34
C ARG A 67 2.05 -8.31 -27.89
N SER A 68 1.73 -7.10 -27.49
CA SER A 68 2.46 -5.90 -27.93
C SER A 68 3.95 -5.97 -27.59
N VAL A 69 4.27 -6.42 -26.36
CA VAL A 69 5.67 -6.61 -25.94
C VAL A 69 6.37 -7.69 -26.75
N GLU A 70 5.73 -8.85 -26.98
CA GLU A 70 6.31 -9.93 -27.79
C GLU A 70 6.60 -9.52 -29.22
N LEU A 71 5.68 -8.78 -29.86
CA LEU A 71 5.87 -8.26 -31.20
C LEU A 71 7.04 -7.27 -31.29
N LYS A 72 7.26 -6.42 -30.29
CA LYS A 72 8.45 -5.55 -30.24
C LYS A 72 9.74 -6.34 -30.17
N VAL A 73 9.78 -7.41 -29.38
CA VAL A 73 10.94 -8.29 -29.27
C VAL A 73 11.23 -9.00 -30.61
N ILE A 74 10.18 -9.55 -31.25
CA ILE A 74 10.34 -10.32 -32.50
C ILE A 74 10.64 -9.39 -33.66
N ASN A 75 9.92 -8.29 -33.84
CA ASN A 75 10.02 -7.47 -35.04
C ASN A 75 11.15 -6.44 -34.96
N ASN A 76 11.41 -5.88 -33.78
CA ASN A 76 12.40 -4.81 -33.62
C ASN A 76 13.71 -5.31 -33.00
N GLY A 77 13.75 -6.56 -32.51
CA GLY A 77 14.91 -7.09 -31.80
C GLY A 77 15.14 -6.47 -30.41
N GLU A 78 14.09 -5.87 -29.82
CA GLU A 78 14.17 -5.24 -28.51
C GLU A 78 14.37 -6.29 -27.40
N ILE A 79 15.17 -5.93 -26.38
CA ILE A 79 15.27 -6.71 -25.13
C ILE A 79 14.42 -6.00 -24.08
N VAL A 80 13.47 -6.73 -23.53
CA VAL A 80 12.55 -6.21 -22.52
C VAL A 80 12.85 -6.89 -21.18
N LYS A 81 13.03 -6.12 -20.10
CA LYS A 81 13.42 -6.63 -18.79
C LYS A 81 12.44 -6.18 -17.70
N ASP A 82 12.16 -7.10 -16.77
CA ASP A 82 11.44 -6.86 -15.52
C ASP A 82 10.09 -6.16 -15.67
N VAL A 83 9.38 -6.46 -16.77
CA VAL A 83 8.06 -5.88 -17.01
C VAL A 83 7.04 -6.51 -16.08
N PRO A 84 6.32 -5.70 -15.28
CA PRO A 84 5.27 -6.21 -14.42
C PRO A 84 4.10 -6.73 -15.26
N GLY A 85 3.47 -7.79 -14.77
CA GLY A 85 2.32 -8.39 -15.41
C GLY A 85 1.52 -9.23 -14.43
N GLN A 86 0.37 -9.71 -14.89
CA GLN A 86 -0.49 -10.61 -14.13
C GLN A 86 -0.85 -11.82 -14.97
N CYS A 87 -0.91 -13.00 -14.35
CA CYS A 87 -1.41 -14.21 -14.98
C CYS A 87 -2.38 -14.93 -14.05
N ILE A 88 -3.20 -15.80 -14.64
CA ILE A 88 -4.14 -16.66 -13.91
C ILE A 88 -3.52 -18.05 -13.81
N VAL A 89 -3.29 -18.48 -12.58
CA VAL A 89 -2.72 -19.81 -12.27
C VAL A 89 -3.69 -20.56 -11.37
N LYS A 90 -4.20 -21.68 -11.82
CA LYS A 90 -5.17 -22.51 -11.05
C LYS A 90 -6.33 -21.68 -10.49
N GLY A 91 -6.88 -20.76 -11.32
CA GLY A 91 -7.98 -19.88 -10.96
C GLY A 91 -7.66 -18.70 -10.05
N ARG A 92 -6.37 -18.46 -9.76
CA ARG A 92 -5.93 -17.33 -8.93
C ARG A 92 -5.06 -16.37 -9.74
N VAL A 93 -5.28 -15.07 -9.52
CA VAL A 93 -4.42 -14.03 -10.11
C VAL A 93 -3.07 -14.03 -9.38
N ARG A 94 -1.99 -14.08 -10.15
CA ARG A 94 -0.61 -13.99 -9.70
C ARG A 94 0.08 -12.80 -10.34
N ASN A 95 0.93 -12.12 -9.58
CA ASN A 95 1.77 -11.03 -10.09
C ASN A 95 3.11 -11.61 -10.53
N ILE A 96 3.50 -11.30 -11.76
CA ILE A 96 4.76 -11.76 -12.34
C ILE A 96 5.61 -10.58 -12.79
N ARG A 97 6.92 -10.78 -12.85
CA ARG A 97 7.85 -9.96 -13.62
C ARG A 97 8.42 -10.81 -14.76
N ALA A 98 8.29 -10.32 -15.97
CA ALA A 98 8.74 -11.05 -17.16
C ALA A 98 9.84 -10.28 -17.91
N SER A 99 10.81 -11.03 -18.43
CA SER A 99 11.84 -10.53 -19.33
C SER A 99 11.84 -11.36 -20.61
N LYS A 100 12.06 -10.70 -21.73
CA LYS A 100 12.05 -11.34 -23.06
C LYS A 100 13.17 -10.79 -23.92
N CYS A 101 13.80 -11.66 -24.71
CA CYS A 101 14.81 -11.28 -25.71
C CYS A 101 14.58 -12.03 -27.02
N PRO A 102 15.10 -11.50 -28.15
CA PRO A 102 15.04 -12.21 -29.43
C PRO A 102 15.77 -13.54 -29.39
N LEU A 103 15.13 -14.59 -29.90
CA LEU A 103 15.79 -15.87 -30.24
C LEU A 103 16.38 -15.72 -31.61
N LYS A 104 17.71 -15.91 -31.74
CA LYS A 104 18.44 -15.76 -33.00
C LYS A 104 19.07 -17.07 -33.41
N VAL A 105 18.96 -17.39 -34.69
CA VAL A 105 19.69 -18.48 -35.37
C VAL A 105 20.41 -17.86 -36.55
N ASP A 106 21.71 -18.08 -36.68
CA ASP A 106 22.57 -17.52 -37.72
C ASP A 106 22.44 -15.99 -37.91
N GLY A 107 22.19 -15.27 -36.80
CA GLY A 107 22.01 -13.82 -36.77
C GLY A 107 20.58 -13.34 -37.03
N GLU A 108 19.70 -14.16 -37.55
CA GLU A 108 18.31 -13.86 -37.86
C GLU A 108 17.41 -14.13 -36.67
N ILE A 109 16.45 -13.24 -36.44
CA ILE A 109 15.44 -13.44 -35.38
C ILE A 109 14.45 -14.50 -35.86
N VAL A 110 14.38 -15.61 -35.13
CA VAL A 110 13.44 -16.72 -35.41
C VAL A 110 12.30 -16.81 -34.39
N GLY A 111 12.33 -15.98 -33.37
CA GLY A 111 11.33 -15.96 -32.31
C GLY A 111 11.81 -15.19 -31.10
N LEU A 112 11.38 -15.61 -29.93
CA LEU A 112 11.78 -15.03 -28.64
C LEU A 112 12.07 -16.11 -27.59
N VAL A 113 12.89 -15.73 -26.59
CA VAL A 113 13.05 -16.44 -25.33
C VAL A 113 12.59 -15.49 -24.21
N GLY A 114 11.83 -16.02 -23.27
CA GLY A 114 11.40 -15.27 -22.11
C GLY A 114 11.49 -16.08 -20.82
N TYR A 115 11.52 -15.37 -19.73
CA TYR A 115 11.32 -15.94 -18.40
C TYR A 115 10.40 -15.05 -17.58
N PHE A 116 9.80 -15.64 -16.57
CA PHE A 116 9.06 -14.89 -15.57
C PHE A 116 9.38 -15.37 -14.15
N ILE A 117 9.17 -14.48 -13.19
CA ILE A 117 9.28 -14.72 -11.76
C ILE A 117 7.93 -14.35 -11.13
N ASP A 118 7.36 -15.25 -10.33
CA ASP A 118 6.21 -14.93 -9.49
C ASP A 118 6.68 -14.06 -8.32
N VAL A 119 6.13 -12.85 -8.23
CA VAL A 119 6.45 -11.87 -7.19
C VAL A 119 5.25 -11.59 -6.27
N THR A 120 4.23 -12.45 -6.31
CA THR A 120 2.98 -12.27 -5.56
C THR A 120 3.24 -12.22 -4.06
N GLU A 121 4.02 -13.16 -3.54
CA GLU A 121 4.33 -13.21 -2.10
C GLU A 121 5.29 -12.10 -1.68
N GLU A 122 6.28 -11.77 -2.53
CA GLU A 122 7.19 -10.64 -2.30
C GLU A 122 6.44 -9.31 -2.18
N LEU A 123 5.50 -9.05 -3.10
CA LEU A 123 4.67 -7.85 -3.07
C LEU A 123 3.74 -7.83 -1.85
N ALA A 124 3.10 -8.95 -1.54
CA ALA A 124 2.21 -9.06 -0.38
C ALA A 124 2.97 -8.83 0.94
N GLU A 125 4.18 -9.38 1.08
CA GLU A 125 5.00 -9.16 2.28
C GLU A 125 5.52 -7.71 2.36
N LYS A 126 5.90 -7.13 1.23
CA LYS A 126 6.26 -5.71 1.16
C LYS A 126 5.11 -4.80 1.59
N ASP A 127 3.90 -5.07 1.11
CA ASP A 127 2.70 -4.29 1.49
C ASP A 127 2.36 -4.50 2.96
N ARG A 128 2.50 -5.73 3.48
CA ARG A 128 2.33 -6.03 4.90
C ARG A 128 3.33 -5.28 5.78
N LEU A 129 4.61 -5.29 5.41
CA LEU A 129 5.65 -4.56 6.14
C LEU A 129 5.41 -3.04 6.08
N ALA A 130 4.97 -2.51 4.94
CA ALA A 130 4.59 -1.12 4.80
C ALA A 130 3.41 -0.78 5.72
N PHE A 131 2.37 -1.62 5.74
CA PHE A 131 1.20 -1.46 6.63
C PHE A 131 1.61 -1.47 8.11
N LEU A 132 2.40 -2.45 8.56
CA LEU A 132 2.91 -2.53 9.93
C LEU A 132 3.78 -1.32 10.31
N SER A 133 4.54 -0.78 9.36
CA SER A 133 5.36 0.43 9.56
C SER A 133 4.56 1.73 9.60
N GLN A 134 3.30 1.74 9.12
CA GLN A 134 2.46 2.93 9.01
C GLN A 134 1.32 2.98 10.04
N THR A 135 1.11 1.90 10.78
CA THR A 135 0.06 1.83 11.81
C THR A 135 0.64 1.90 13.22
N ASP A 136 -0.17 2.37 14.15
CA ASP A 136 0.11 2.31 15.59
C ASP A 136 -0.37 0.97 16.14
N GLU A 137 0.51 0.21 16.79
CA GLU A 137 0.24 -1.14 17.28
C GLU A 137 -0.88 -1.22 18.32
N LEU A 138 -1.03 -0.18 19.15
CA LEU A 138 -2.06 -0.17 20.20
C LEU A 138 -3.46 0.10 19.63
N THR A 139 -3.57 1.05 18.70
CA THR A 139 -4.86 1.59 18.26
C THR A 139 -5.27 1.11 16.87
N GLY A 140 -4.32 0.60 16.06
CA GLY A 140 -4.54 0.12 14.70
C GLY A 140 -4.76 1.21 13.64
N ILE A 141 -4.81 2.49 14.04
CA ILE A 141 -4.90 3.63 13.10
C ILE A 141 -3.51 4.00 12.57
N PHE A 142 -3.44 4.92 11.62
CA PHE A 142 -2.17 5.42 11.11
C PHE A 142 -1.32 6.07 12.20
N ASN A 143 -0.01 5.86 12.13
CA ASN A 143 0.97 6.47 13.02
C ASN A 143 1.55 7.78 12.46
N ARG A 144 2.44 8.44 13.21
CA ARG A 144 3.12 9.68 12.82
C ARG A 144 3.91 9.54 11.52
N ARG A 145 4.45 8.36 11.20
CA ARG A 145 5.18 8.14 9.95
C ARG A 145 4.23 8.20 8.74
N ALA A 146 3.10 7.52 8.83
CA ALA A 146 2.06 7.57 7.81
C ALA A 146 1.53 9.00 7.59
N TYR A 147 1.42 9.81 8.68
CA TYR A 147 1.01 11.20 8.56
C TYR A 147 1.85 11.96 7.53
N SER A 148 3.18 11.88 7.58
CA SER A 148 4.05 12.61 6.65
C SER A 148 3.75 12.27 5.19
N GLU A 149 3.59 10.99 4.87
CA GLU A 149 3.32 10.53 3.50
C GLU A 149 1.92 10.94 3.02
N ILE A 150 0.92 10.83 3.89
CA ILE A 150 -0.47 11.14 3.56
C ILE A 150 -0.69 12.65 3.46
N ALA A 151 -0.10 13.45 4.37
CA ALA A 151 -0.18 14.92 4.32
C ALA A 151 0.38 15.48 3.01
N HIS A 152 1.47 14.92 2.49
CA HIS A 152 1.98 15.30 1.17
C HIS A 152 1.01 14.98 0.00
N LYS A 153 0.15 13.96 0.14
CA LYS A 153 -0.89 13.70 -0.88
C LYS A 153 -1.97 14.78 -0.86
N PHE A 154 -2.38 15.24 0.35
CA PHE A 154 -3.31 16.36 0.50
C PHE A 154 -2.72 17.65 -0.06
N GLU A 155 -1.45 17.95 0.25
CA GLU A 155 -0.72 19.10 -0.28
C GLU A 155 -0.68 19.10 -1.81
N LYS A 156 -0.30 17.99 -2.43
CA LYS A 156 -0.30 17.84 -3.90
C LYS A 156 -1.69 18.06 -4.50
N LYS A 157 -2.74 17.60 -3.83
CA LYS A 157 -4.11 17.81 -4.28
C LYS A 157 -4.48 19.30 -4.21
N TYR A 158 -4.15 19.99 -3.12
CA TYR A 158 -4.33 21.45 -3.02
C TYR A 158 -3.58 22.21 -4.14
N GLN A 159 -2.34 21.81 -4.43
CA GLN A 159 -1.56 22.42 -5.50
C GLN A 159 -2.21 22.25 -6.86
N LYS A 160 -2.86 21.09 -7.11
CA LYS A 160 -3.48 20.73 -8.39
C LYS A 160 -4.83 21.42 -8.62
N ASP A 161 -5.73 21.34 -7.66
CA ASP A 161 -7.15 21.70 -7.82
C ASP A 161 -7.67 22.70 -6.78
N LYS A 162 -6.77 23.19 -5.90
CA LYS A 162 -7.07 24.13 -4.81
C LYS A 162 -8.09 23.60 -3.79
N THR A 163 -8.32 22.29 -3.74
CA THR A 163 -9.16 21.70 -2.69
C THR A 163 -8.43 21.80 -1.36
N ASP A 164 -8.92 22.62 -0.45
CA ASP A 164 -8.28 22.88 0.83
C ASP A 164 -8.49 21.72 1.84
N PHE A 165 -7.69 21.72 2.89
CA PHE A 165 -7.79 20.74 3.96
C PHE A 165 -7.41 21.34 5.31
N VAL A 166 -7.94 20.74 6.35
CA VAL A 166 -7.73 21.12 7.75
C VAL A 166 -6.95 20.04 8.47
N LEU A 167 -6.05 20.46 9.34
CA LEU A 167 -5.43 19.61 10.34
C LEU A 167 -6.04 19.94 11.70
N TYR A 168 -6.57 18.91 12.38
CA TYR A 168 -6.96 18.99 13.79
C TYR A 168 -5.89 18.27 14.62
N MET A 169 -5.26 18.99 15.57
CA MET A 169 -4.38 18.44 16.58
C MET A 169 -5.17 18.26 17.88
N ILE A 170 -5.12 17.08 18.46
CA ILE A 170 -5.93 16.66 19.61
C ILE A 170 -5.01 16.09 20.67
N ASP A 171 -5.08 16.58 21.90
CA ASP A 171 -4.32 16.09 23.05
C ASP A 171 -5.32 15.79 24.19
N LEU A 172 -5.22 14.59 24.77
CA LEU A 172 -6.10 14.20 25.89
C LEU A 172 -5.66 14.86 27.18
N ASP A 173 -6.55 15.68 27.74
CA ASP A 173 -6.26 16.43 28.97
C ASP A 173 -6.02 15.50 30.16
N ASN A 174 -4.89 15.69 30.86
CA ASN A 174 -4.50 14.94 32.05
C ASN A 174 -4.44 13.42 31.86
N PHE A 175 -4.13 12.95 30.66
CA PHE A 175 -4.01 11.50 30.40
C PHE A 175 -2.95 10.83 31.30
N LYS A 176 -1.93 11.57 31.72
CA LYS A 176 -0.96 11.08 32.71
C LYS A 176 -1.65 10.65 34.02
N ASP A 177 -2.62 11.44 34.52
CA ASP A 177 -3.35 11.11 35.75
C ASP A 177 -4.13 9.79 35.61
N VAL A 178 -4.59 9.45 34.40
CA VAL A 178 -5.22 8.16 34.11
C VAL A 178 -4.23 7.02 34.36
N ASN A 179 -3.03 7.14 33.78
CA ASN A 179 -1.99 6.14 33.96
C ASN A 179 -1.53 6.02 35.42
N ASP A 180 -1.37 7.14 36.09
CA ASP A 180 -0.89 7.20 37.47
C ASP A 180 -1.93 6.62 38.46
N ASN A 181 -3.24 6.81 38.20
CA ASN A 181 -4.31 6.32 39.09
C ASN A 181 -4.78 4.89 38.78
N TYR A 182 -4.79 4.48 37.49
CA TYR A 182 -5.41 3.23 37.04
C TYR A 182 -4.42 2.26 36.34
N GLY A 183 -3.16 2.71 36.15
CA GLY A 183 -2.12 1.93 35.47
C GLY A 183 -2.16 2.05 33.94
N HIS A 184 -1.03 1.71 33.32
CA HIS A 184 -0.84 1.83 31.88
C HIS A 184 -1.79 0.97 31.05
N GLU A 185 -2.18 -0.23 31.55
CA GLU A 185 -3.13 -1.08 30.84
C GLU A 185 -4.50 -0.43 30.71
N TYR A 186 -4.97 0.25 31.78
CA TYR A 186 -6.21 1.02 31.73
C TYR A 186 -6.10 2.23 30.79
N GLY A 187 -4.97 2.94 30.81
CA GLY A 187 -4.69 4.02 29.86
C GLY A 187 -4.73 3.54 28.41
N ASN A 188 -4.21 2.37 28.13
CA ASN A 188 -4.28 1.76 26.80
C ASN A 188 -5.73 1.49 26.35
N LEU A 189 -6.58 0.99 27.24
CA LEU A 189 -8.01 0.80 26.95
C LEU A 189 -8.73 2.15 26.71
N VAL A 190 -8.37 3.21 27.45
CA VAL A 190 -8.87 4.56 27.22
C VAL A 190 -8.50 5.04 25.82
N LEU A 191 -7.22 4.94 25.42
CA LEU A 191 -6.74 5.30 24.08
C LEU A 191 -7.46 4.54 22.97
N GLN A 192 -7.64 3.23 23.14
CA GLN A 192 -8.38 2.40 22.18
C GLN A 192 -9.85 2.81 22.07
N SER A 193 -10.48 3.15 23.20
CA SER A 193 -11.89 3.60 23.22
C SER A 193 -12.06 4.95 22.53
N ILE A 194 -11.15 5.91 22.78
CA ILE A 194 -11.12 7.22 22.11
C ILE A 194 -10.91 7.03 20.62
N CYS A 195 -9.91 6.22 20.24
CA CYS A 195 -9.61 5.90 18.84
C CYS A 195 -10.85 5.37 18.10
N LYS A 196 -11.58 4.41 18.67
CA LYS A 196 -12.84 3.90 18.08
C LYS A 196 -13.87 5.00 17.84
N SER A 197 -14.02 5.92 18.80
CA SER A 197 -14.96 7.05 18.66
C SER A 197 -14.53 8.03 17.58
N LEU A 198 -13.22 8.37 17.52
CA LEU A 198 -12.67 9.26 16.51
C LEU A 198 -12.71 8.63 15.10
N THR A 199 -12.54 7.31 14.98
CA THR A 199 -12.68 6.60 13.70
C THR A 199 -14.08 6.76 13.11
N LEU A 200 -15.12 6.78 13.94
CA LEU A 200 -16.49 7.05 13.47
C LEU A 200 -16.69 8.51 13.01
N VAL A 201 -15.95 9.45 13.58
CA VAL A 201 -15.94 10.85 13.10
C VAL A 201 -15.23 10.98 11.77
N ALA A 202 -14.12 10.24 11.60
CA ALA A 202 -13.24 10.27 10.42
C ALA A 202 -13.75 9.44 9.24
N ALA A 203 -15.00 8.97 9.24
CA ALA A 203 -15.51 8.01 8.25
C ALA A 203 -15.47 8.51 6.79
N ASP A 204 -15.65 9.84 6.56
CA ASP A 204 -15.70 10.41 5.21
C ASP A 204 -14.70 11.56 5.05
N ASN A 205 -13.86 11.49 4.02
CA ASN A 205 -12.88 12.53 3.65
C ASN A 205 -11.88 12.94 4.75
N CYS A 206 -11.80 12.15 5.84
CA CYS A 206 -10.90 12.36 6.96
C CYS A 206 -9.94 11.19 7.10
N VAL A 207 -8.72 11.47 7.55
CA VAL A 207 -7.73 10.45 7.91
C VAL A 207 -7.27 10.70 9.33
N LEU A 208 -7.38 9.66 10.19
CA LEU A 208 -7.05 9.71 11.61
C LEU A 208 -5.66 9.10 11.85
N PHE A 209 -4.87 9.76 12.68
CA PHE A 209 -3.51 9.35 13.06
C PHE A 209 -3.34 9.41 14.58
N ARG A 210 -2.56 8.47 15.13
CA ARG A 210 -1.96 8.64 16.45
C ARG A 210 -0.57 9.25 16.26
N TYR A 211 -0.43 10.50 16.71
CA TYR A 211 0.77 11.29 16.45
C TYR A 211 1.83 11.15 17.53
N GLY A 212 1.40 10.95 18.77
CA GLY A 212 2.21 10.73 19.97
C GLY A 212 1.48 9.86 21.00
N GLY A 213 1.94 9.82 22.24
CA GLY A 213 1.37 9.01 23.32
C GLY A 213 -0.16 9.13 23.45
N ASP A 214 -0.65 10.33 23.77
CA ASP A 214 -2.04 10.73 23.93
C ASP A 214 -2.52 11.78 22.91
N GLU A 215 -1.70 11.97 21.85
CA GLU A 215 -1.94 12.94 20.79
C GLU A 215 -2.49 12.25 19.54
N PHE A 216 -3.57 12.81 19.00
CA PHE A 216 -4.18 12.38 17.74
C PHE A 216 -4.19 13.52 16.74
N VAL A 217 -4.11 13.18 15.45
CA VAL A 217 -4.25 14.13 14.34
C VAL A 217 -5.35 13.64 13.40
N ILE A 218 -6.17 14.57 12.93
CA ILE A 218 -7.10 14.32 11.83
C ILE A 218 -6.77 15.27 10.69
N LEU A 219 -6.54 14.72 9.49
CA LEU A 219 -6.55 15.46 8.24
C LEU A 219 -7.92 15.34 7.60
N HIS A 220 -8.53 16.46 7.26
CA HIS A 220 -9.87 16.52 6.69
C HIS A 220 -9.87 17.36 5.42
N GLN A 221 -10.28 16.77 4.30
CA GLN A 221 -10.46 17.48 3.05
C GLN A 221 -11.80 18.22 3.06
N ILE A 222 -11.80 19.54 3.00
CA ILE A 222 -12.99 20.38 3.11
C ILE A 222 -13.53 20.80 1.73
N GLN A 223 -14.82 21.04 1.68
CA GLN A 223 -15.51 21.66 0.55
C GLN A 223 -16.02 23.07 0.90
N SER A 224 -16.23 23.35 2.20
CA SER A 224 -16.65 24.64 2.72
C SER A 224 -16.08 24.89 4.13
N GLU A 225 -16.10 26.14 4.58
CA GLU A 225 -15.69 26.49 5.95
C GLU A 225 -16.60 25.87 7.02
N ASP A 226 -17.87 25.66 6.71
CA ASP A 226 -18.83 25.00 7.63
C ASP A 226 -18.42 23.56 7.96
N ASP A 227 -17.68 22.88 7.07
CA ASP A 227 -17.17 21.54 7.31
C ASP A 227 -16.22 21.51 8.49
N VAL A 228 -15.44 22.58 8.70
CA VAL A 228 -14.45 22.69 9.79
C VAL A 228 -15.15 22.64 11.15
N GLU A 229 -16.16 23.50 11.35
CA GLU A 229 -16.91 23.56 12.61
C GLU A 229 -17.71 22.28 12.86
N ASN A 230 -18.31 21.70 11.81
CA ASN A 230 -19.07 20.47 11.93
C ASN A 230 -18.20 19.31 12.40
N ILE A 231 -17.02 19.15 11.84
CA ILE A 231 -16.06 18.12 12.26
C ILE A 231 -15.54 18.41 13.66
N LEU A 232 -15.20 19.64 13.99
CA LEU A 232 -14.74 20.03 15.33
C LEU A 232 -15.79 19.66 16.41
N LYS A 233 -17.07 19.98 16.19
CA LYS A 233 -18.17 19.61 17.08
C LYS A 233 -18.33 18.09 17.21
N ARG A 234 -18.17 17.36 16.13
CA ARG A 234 -18.20 15.88 16.13
C ARG A 234 -17.04 15.28 16.89
N ILE A 235 -15.82 15.80 16.71
CA ILE A 235 -14.62 15.38 17.47
C ILE A 235 -14.86 15.60 18.97
N GLN A 236 -15.25 16.82 19.35
CA GLN A 236 -15.51 17.17 20.76
C GLN A 236 -16.56 16.24 21.38
N LYS A 237 -17.69 16.05 20.71
CA LYS A 237 -18.78 15.15 21.17
C LYS A 237 -18.30 13.70 21.31
N ALA A 238 -17.48 13.24 20.37
CA ALA A 238 -16.93 11.87 20.39
C ALA A 238 -15.97 11.66 21.56
N ILE A 239 -15.20 12.69 21.95
CA ILE A 239 -14.25 12.62 23.06
C ILE A 239 -14.99 12.77 24.41
N ASP A 240 -15.91 13.71 24.53
CA ASP A 240 -16.65 13.99 25.76
C ASP A 240 -17.67 12.92 26.14
N ALA A 241 -17.98 12.00 25.23
CA ALA A 241 -18.96 10.94 25.50
C ALA A 241 -18.53 10.07 26.70
N PRO A 242 -19.41 9.82 27.69
CA PRO A 242 -19.14 8.91 28.80
C PRO A 242 -18.82 7.50 28.29
N ARG A 243 -17.85 6.83 28.90
CA ARG A 243 -17.39 5.48 28.56
C ARG A 243 -17.41 4.59 29.78
N ASN A 244 -17.83 3.35 29.59
CA ASN A 244 -17.58 2.30 30.57
C ASN A 244 -16.36 1.48 30.08
N ILE A 245 -15.26 1.56 30.80
CA ILE A 245 -14.01 0.91 30.50
C ILE A 245 -13.64 0.03 31.68
N GLY A 246 -13.66 -1.31 31.47
CA GLY A 246 -13.34 -2.26 32.53
C GLY A 246 -14.26 -2.15 33.76
N GLY A 247 -15.52 -1.74 33.58
CA GLY A 247 -16.48 -1.52 34.70
C GLY A 247 -16.42 -0.13 35.36
N ILE A 248 -15.50 0.74 34.95
CA ILE A 248 -15.33 2.10 35.46
C ILE A 248 -15.95 3.08 34.46
N ASN A 249 -16.87 3.92 34.94
CA ASN A 249 -17.42 5.01 34.15
C ASN A 249 -16.40 6.16 34.11
N TYR A 250 -15.94 6.50 32.93
CA TYR A 250 -14.92 7.50 32.74
C TYR A 250 -15.28 8.48 31.62
N THR A 251 -14.92 9.73 31.80
CA THR A 251 -15.06 10.80 30.79
C THR A 251 -13.69 11.43 30.55
N VAL A 252 -13.31 11.53 29.31
CA VAL A 252 -12.07 12.19 28.89
C VAL A 252 -12.41 13.58 28.38
N LYS A 253 -11.52 14.53 28.63
CA LYS A 253 -11.50 15.84 28.00
C LYS A 253 -10.29 15.90 27.06
N ALA A 254 -10.36 16.75 26.04
CA ALA A 254 -9.24 17.01 25.17
C ALA A 254 -9.16 18.48 24.78
N SER A 255 -7.95 18.92 24.56
CA SER A 255 -7.65 20.22 23.94
C SER A 255 -7.46 19.99 22.45
N ILE A 256 -8.15 20.82 21.63
CA ILE A 256 -8.17 20.66 20.17
C ILE A 256 -7.77 21.98 19.52
N GLY A 257 -6.70 21.96 18.73
CA GLY A 257 -6.33 23.06 17.85
C GLY A 257 -6.48 22.65 16.39
N TYR A 258 -6.83 23.58 15.52
CA TYR A 258 -6.92 23.29 14.09
C TYR A 258 -6.32 24.43 13.26
N ALA A 259 -5.88 24.10 12.04
CA ALA A 259 -5.42 25.07 11.06
C ALA A 259 -5.78 24.60 9.64
N LEU A 260 -6.09 25.56 8.76
CA LEU A 260 -6.27 25.30 7.33
C LEU A 260 -4.91 25.37 6.63
N TYR A 261 -4.76 24.53 5.61
CA TYR A 261 -3.53 24.55 4.81
C TYR A 261 -3.36 25.88 4.07
N SER A 262 -4.45 26.46 3.55
CA SER A 262 -4.47 27.77 2.91
C SER A 262 -3.95 28.92 3.78
N GLU A 263 -4.05 28.80 5.12
CA GLU A 263 -3.51 29.80 6.06
C GLU A 263 -1.98 29.79 6.11
N THR A 264 -1.32 28.69 5.75
CA THR A 264 0.10 28.46 6.01
C THR A 264 0.91 28.15 4.76
N THR A 265 0.32 27.41 3.81
CA THR A 265 0.92 26.92 2.56
C THR A 265 2.12 25.96 2.71
N TYR A 266 2.47 25.57 3.96
CA TYR A 266 3.54 24.61 4.27
C TYR A 266 3.07 23.63 5.34
N LEU A 267 3.35 22.33 5.17
CA LEU A 267 2.94 21.30 6.13
C LEU A 267 3.53 21.48 7.53
N THR A 268 4.77 21.96 7.63
CA THR A 268 5.40 22.24 8.93
C THR A 268 4.69 23.36 9.67
N ALA A 269 4.41 24.47 9.00
CA ALA A 269 3.68 25.59 9.60
C ALA A 269 2.21 25.24 9.92
N LEU A 270 1.60 24.33 9.15
CA LEU A 270 0.25 23.81 9.44
C LEU A 270 0.20 23.10 10.81
N ILE A 271 1.16 22.19 11.05
CA ILE A 271 1.28 21.48 12.33
C ILE A 271 1.54 22.49 13.46
N GLU A 272 2.54 23.36 13.31
CA GLU A 272 2.91 24.33 14.32
C GLU A 272 1.73 25.24 14.71
N ARG A 273 0.95 25.69 13.75
CA ARG A 273 -0.22 26.53 14.00
C ARG A 273 -1.34 25.79 14.73
N ALA A 274 -1.62 24.56 14.33
CA ALA A 274 -2.63 23.74 15.00
C ALA A 274 -2.19 23.38 16.43
N ASP A 275 -0.93 23.02 16.62
CA ASP A 275 -0.34 22.72 17.93
C ASP A 275 -0.40 23.94 18.87
N GLN A 276 -0.02 25.14 18.37
CA GLN A 276 -0.12 26.37 19.16
C GLN A 276 -1.56 26.64 19.62
N ARG A 277 -2.57 26.49 18.74
CA ARG A 277 -3.98 26.68 19.08
C ARG A 277 -4.47 25.63 20.09
N MET A 278 -4.03 24.39 19.95
CA MET A 278 -4.31 23.33 20.92
C MET A 278 -3.70 23.63 22.29
N TYR A 279 -2.45 24.09 22.32
CA TYR A 279 -1.77 24.45 23.55
C TYR A 279 -2.43 25.63 24.28
N ASP A 280 -2.92 26.63 23.53
CA ASP A 280 -3.64 27.78 24.12
C ASP A 280 -4.96 27.33 24.74
N MET A 281 -5.72 26.46 24.07
CA MET A 281 -6.92 25.82 24.65
C MET A 281 -6.58 25.01 25.92
N LYS A 282 -5.46 24.28 25.91
CA LYS A 282 -5.00 23.51 27.09
C LYS A 282 -4.67 24.38 28.29
N LYS A 283 -4.16 25.61 28.07
CA LYS A 283 -3.94 26.59 29.15
C LYS A 283 -5.26 27.09 29.71
N GLU A 284 -6.26 27.38 28.89
CA GLU A 284 -7.59 27.82 29.31
C GLU A 284 -8.28 26.75 30.15
N HIS A 285 -8.21 25.48 29.75
CA HIS A 285 -8.76 24.35 30.53
C HIS A 285 -8.07 24.21 31.90
N LYS A 286 -6.76 24.51 32.01
CA LYS A 286 -6.05 24.50 33.28
C LYS A 286 -6.39 25.70 34.17
N ALA A 287 -6.63 26.87 33.60
CA ALA A 287 -6.99 28.09 34.33
C ALA A 287 -8.43 28.08 34.87
N SER A 288 -9.30 27.25 34.28
CA SER A 288 -10.71 27.13 34.64
C SER A 288 -10.99 26.13 35.79
N ARG A 289 -9.94 25.51 36.31
CA ARG A 289 -9.95 24.55 37.44
C ARG A 289 -9.43 25.18 38.72
#